data_67ab43c6a9c6789bdbbc533916219316
#
_entry.id   67ab43c6a9c6789bdbbc533916219316
#
_cell.length_a   1.000
_cell.length_b   1.000
_cell.length_c   1.000
_cell.angle_alpha   90.00
_cell.angle_beta   90.00
_cell.angle_gamma   90.00
#
_symmetry.space_group_name_H-M   'P 1'
#
loop_
_entity.id
_entity.type
_entity.pdbx_description
1 polymer ?
#
loop_
_entity_poly.entity_id
_entity_poly.type
_entity_poly.pdbx_seq_one_letter_code
_entity_poly.pdbx_strand_id
1 'polypeptide(L)'
;MTETIVHLVRHGEVHNPGKILYGRLPGYRLSERGEQMARLTGDALAGRDIVKVAASPLLRAQQTAKPIAEPHGLVVETDERLTEALNHFEGHRIGHGEASFTNPKNWKYFVNPFRPSWGERYRDQVERVMASVRDARHTAEG
;
A
#
# COMPACT_ATOMS: atom_id res chain seq x y z
N MET A 1 -27.18 -4.97 16.15
CA MET A 1 -25.77 -5.28 15.82
C MET A 1 -25.16 -4.03 15.21
N THR A 2 -24.09 -3.56 15.75
CA THR A 2 -23.32 -2.45 15.16
C THR A 2 -22.48 -3.03 14.02
N GLU A 3 -22.67 -2.47 12.84
CA GLU A 3 -21.88 -2.84 11.66
C GLU A 3 -20.59 -2.03 11.66
N THR A 4 -19.44 -2.70 11.58
CA THR A 4 -18.13 -2.06 11.44
C THR A 4 -17.70 -2.08 9.98
N ILE A 5 -17.43 -0.92 9.41
CA ILE A 5 -16.97 -0.76 8.04
C ILE A 5 -15.46 -0.51 8.04
N VAL A 6 -14.72 -1.31 7.27
CA VAL A 6 -13.28 -1.11 7.05
C VAL A 6 -13.07 -0.63 5.62
N HIS A 7 -12.56 0.58 5.48
CA HIS A 7 -12.19 1.16 4.19
C HIS A 7 -10.76 0.78 3.83
N LEU A 8 -10.56 0.10 2.71
CA LEU A 8 -9.24 -0.21 2.15
C LEU A 8 -8.91 0.81 1.07
N VAL A 9 -7.88 1.62 1.31
CA VAL A 9 -7.48 2.70 0.41
C VAL A 9 -6.08 2.40 -0.15
N ARG A 10 -5.97 2.43 -1.47
CA ARG A 10 -4.65 2.40 -2.14
C ARG A 10 -4.06 3.80 -2.17
N HIS A 11 -2.72 3.91 -2.01
CA HIS A 11 -2.03 5.19 -2.15
C HIS A 11 -2.26 5.85 -3.51
N GLY A 12 -2.19 7.18 -3.54
CA GLY A 12 -2.27 7.99 -4.76
C GLY A 12 -1.11 7.74 -5.72
N GLU A 13 -1.17 8.40 -6.88
CA GLU A 13 -0.10 8.32 -7.89
C GLU A 13 1.25 8.73 -7.30
N VAL A 14 2.29 7.98 -7.64
CA VAL A 14 3.66 8.19 -7.14
C VAL A 14 4.50 8.96 -8.17
N HIS A 15 5.31 9.90 -7.72
CA HIS A 15 6.31 10.55 -8.53
C HIS A 15 7.42 9.56 -8.88
N ASN A 16 7.35 9.00 -10.09
CA ASN A 16 8.27 7.96 -10.57
C ASN A 16 8.62 8.15 -12.05
N PRO A 17 9.35 9.23 -12.41
CA PRO A 17 9.72 9.53 -13.79
C PRO A 17 10.63 8.45 -14.42
N GLY A 18 11.41 7.75 -13.59
CA GLY A 18 12.31 6.67 -14.03
C GLY A 18 11.61 5.34 -14.32
N LYS A 19 10.30 5.22 -14.03
CA LYS A 19 9.54 3.96 -14.16
C LYS A 19 10.19 2.78 -13.44
N ILE A 20 10.69 3.04 -12.25
CA ILE A 20 11.33 2.05 -11.39
C ILE A 20 10.25 1.22 -10.66
N LEU A 21 10.47 -0.06 -10.50
CA LEU A 21 9.70 -0.89 -9.59
C LEU A 21 10.14 -0.55 -8.16
N TYR A 22 9.43 0.38 -7.53
CA TYR A 22 9.87 0.94 -6.25
C TYR A 22 9.52 0.08 -5.04
N GLY A 23 8.51 -0.81 -5.12
CA GLY A 23 8.14 -1.72 -4.03
C GLY A 23 8.23 -1.09 -2.63
N ARG A 24 9.17 -1.55 -1.81
CA ARG A 24 9.45 -1.01 -0.47
C ARG A 24 10.53 0.05 -0.42
N LEU A 25 11.10 0.44 -1.55
CA LEU A 25 12.16 1.45 -1.58
C LEU A 25 11.69 2.77 -0.97
N PRO A 26 12.56 3.43 -0.16
CA PRO A 26 12.26 4.71 0.46
C PRO A 26 12.27 5.86 -0.56
N GLY A 27 11.70 7.01 -0.18
CA GLY A 27 11.79 8.25 -0.94
C GLY A 27 10.78 8.41 -2.07
N TYR A 28 9.99 7.39 -2.40
CA TYR A 28 8.94 7.46 -3.41
C TYR A 28 7.69 8.13 -2.83
N ARG A 29 7.60 9.45 -3.06
CA ARG A 29 6.49 10.30 -2.63
C ARG A 29 5.36 10.33 -3.65
N LEU A 30 4.20 10.83 -3.26
CA LEU A 30 3.13 11.13 -4.19
C LEU A 30 3.56 12.17 -5.23
N SER A 31 3.03 12.07 -6.44
CA SER A 31 3.03 13.16 -7.42
C SER A 31 2.03 14.25 -7.01
N GLU A 32 2.05 15.40 -7.64
CA GLU A 32 1.04 16.44 -7.42
C GLU A 32 -0.38 15.92 -7.66
N ARG A 33 -0.56 15.09 -8.71
CA ARG A 33 -1.81 14.39 -8.97
C ARG A 33 -2.16 13.39 -7.88
N GLY A 34 -1.18 12.65 -7.37
CA GLY A 34 -1.37 11.72 -6.25
C GLY A 34 -1.81 12.42 -4.98
N GLU A 35 -1.27 13.62 -4.71
CA GLU A 35 -1.70 14.44 -3.57
C GLU A 35 -3.15 14.96 -3.75
N GLN A 36 -3.53 15.34 -4.98
CA GLN A 36 -4.92 15.70 -5.28
C GLN A 36 -5.86 14.51 -5.08
N MET A 37 -5.47 13.31 -5.54
CA MET A 37 -6.23 12.08 -5.31
C MET A 37 -6.42 11.80 -3.82
N ALA A 38 -5.38 11.97 -3.01
CA ALA A 38 -5.44 11.77 -1.57
C ALA A 38 -6.40 12.78 -0.90
N ARG A 39 -6.36 14.05 -1.29
CA ARG A 39 -7.30 15.08 -0.80
C ARG A 39 -8.74 14.75 -1.16
N LEU A 40 -9.02 14.38 -2.41
CA LEU A 40 -10.38 14.00 -2.84
C LEU A 40 -10.90 12.77 -2.10
N THR A 41 -10.02 11.82 -1.78
CA THR A 41 -10.39 10.66 -0.96
C THR A 41 -10.72 11.08 0.47
N GLY A 42 -9.92 11.99 1.05
CA GLY A 42 -10.20 12.58 2.36
C GLY A 42 -11.56 13.28 2.40
N ASP A 43 -11.85 14.12 1.41
CA ASP A 43 -13.13 14.83 1.28
C ASP A 43 -14.31 13.86 1.17
N ALA A 44 -14.17 12.80 0.38
CA ALA A 44 -15.20 11.78 0.21
C ALA A 44 -15.48 11.00 1.50
N LEU A 45 -14.51 10.88 2.39
CA LEU A 45 -14.61 10.18 3.66
C LEU A 45 -14.90 11.10 4.85
N ALA A 46 -14.82 12.41 4.68
CA ALA A 46 -14.96 13.39 5.78
C ALA A 46 -16.31 13.30 6.52
N GLY A 47 -17.38 12.90 5.82
CA GLY A 47 -18.72 12.71 6.41
C GLY A 47 -18.96 11.31 7.00
N ARG A 48 -17.95 10.44 7.01
CA ARG A 48 -18.05 9.11 7.59
C ARG A 48 -17.62 9.13 9.06
N ASP A 49 -18.14 8.19 9.83
CA ASP A 49 -17.71 7.99 11.22
C ASP A 49 -16.43 7.16 11.26
N ILE A 50 -15.29 7.84 11.02
CA ILE A 50 -13.97 7.22 11.02
C ILE A 50 -13.36 7.37 12.41
N VAL A 51 -13.04 6.27 13.06
CA VAL A 51 -12.46 6.24 14.40
C VAL A 51 -10.99 5.83 14.42
N LYS A 52 -10.48 5.31 13.31
CA LYS A 52 -9.08 4.89 13.18
C LYS A 52 -8.61 5.03 11.74
N VAL A 53 -7.38 5.55 11.57
CA VAL A 53 -6.67 5.57 10.29
C VAL A 53 -5.30 4.96 10.49
N ALA A 54 -5.01 3.89 9.76
CA ALA A 54 -3.72 3.21 9.77
C ALA A 54 -3.11 3.18 8.37
N ALA A 55 -1.79 3.30 8.28
CA ALA A 55 -1.06 3.24 7.03
C ALA A 55 0.29 2.55 7.20
N SER A 56 0.81 2.00 6.11
CA SER A 56 2.18 1.50 6.09
C SER A 56 3.20 2.62 6.36
N PRO A 57 4.44 2.32 6.76
CA PRO A 57 5.47 3.33 7.01
C PRO A 57 5.96 4.04 5.74
N LEU A 58 5.58 3.56 4.56
CA LEU A 58 6.02 4.14 3.29
C LEU A 58 5.46 5.56 3.09
N LEU A 59 6.32 6.47 2.66
CA LEU A 59 6.01 7.90 2.53
C LEU A 59 4.71 8.15 1.76
N ARG A 60 4.52 7.53 0.61
CA ARG A 60 3.31 7.64 -0.22
C ARG A 60 2.04 7.20 0.49
N ALA A 61 2.12 6.19 1.34
CA ALA A 61 0.98 5.70 2.12
C ALA A 61 0.63 6.69 3.24
N GLN A 62 1.62 7.21 3.95
CA GLN A 62 1.44 8.25 4.97
C GLN A 62 0.86 9.53 4.36
N GLN A 63 1.36 9.97 3.20
CA GLN A 63 0.85 11.13 2.48
C GLN A 63 -0.61 10.94 2.02
N THR A 64 -1.00 9.71 1.64
CA THR A 64 -2.38 9.41 1.27
C THR A 64 -3.32 9.38 2.48
N ALA A 65 -2.87 8.84 3.60
CA ALA A 65 -3.67 8.68 4.81
C ALA A 65 -3.90 10.01 5.55
N LYS A 66 -2.95 10.94 5.49
CA LYS A 66 -3.01 12.21 6.21
C LYS A 66 -4.29 13.01 5.95
N PRO A 67 -4.69 13.33 4.70
CA PRO A 67 -5.91 14.09 4.43
C PRO A 67 -7.19 13.33 4.80
N ILE A 68 -7.11 12.00 5.00
CA ILE A 68 -8.24 11.20 5.52
C ILE A 68 -8.35 11.38 7.05
N ALA A 69 -7.24 11.39 7.76
CA ALA A 69 -7.23 11.50 9.22
C ALA A 69 -7.56 12.90 9.73
N GLU A 70 -7.09 13.94 9.04
CA GLU A 70 -7.21 15.35 9.48
C GLU A 70 -8.66 15.79 9.75
N PRO A 71 -9.66 15.55 8.87
CA PRO A 71 -11.05 15.95 9.11
C PRO A 71 -11.68 15.31 10.35
N HIS A 72 -11.14 14.17 10.78
CA HIS A 72 -11.63 13.40 11.94
C HIS A 72 -10.86 13.70 13.22
N GLY A 73 -9.85 14.58 13.18
CA GLY A 73 -8.98 14.86 14.32
C GLY A 73 -8.12 13.67 14.75
N LEU A 74 -7.87 12.74 13.84
CA LEU A 74 -7.12 11.52 14.10
C LEU A 74 -5.65 11.67 13.67
N VAL A 75 -4.79 10.89 14.34
CA VAL A 75 -3.40 10.69 13.93
C VAL A 75 -3.33 9.41 13.09
N VAL A 76 -2.53 9.44 12.03
CA VAL A 76 -2.26 8.23 11.23
C VAL A 76 -1.38 7.28 12.03
N GLU A 77 -1.91 6.12 12.37
CA GLU A 77 -1.14 5.05 13.01
C GLU A 77 -0.29 4.32 11.97
N THR A 78 0.97 4.11 12.26
CA THR A 78 1.85 3.34 11.38
C THR A 78 1.73 1.85 11.67
N ASP A 79 1.41 1.06 10.65
CA ASP A 79 1.31 -0.40 10.74
C ASP A 79 2.17 -1.07 9.67
N GLU A 80 3.25 -1.71 10.10
CA GLU A 80 4.19 -2.44 9.23
C GLU A 80 3.52 -3.56 8.44
N ARG A 81 2.43 -4.13 8.95
CA ARG A 81 1.67 -5.20 8.30
C ARG A 81 0.98 -4.75 7.02
N LEU A 82 0.83 -3.44 6.83
CA LEU A 82 0.25 -2.82 5.62
C LEU A 82 1.30 -2.49 4.56
N THR A 83 2.57 -2.82 4.81
CA THR A 83 3.65 -2.54 3.86
C THR A 83 3.47 -3.34 2.56
N GLU A 84 3.89 -2.74 1.45
CA GLU A 84 3.90 -3.33 0.11
C GLU A 84 4.54 -4.73 0.11
N ALA A 85 4.10 -5.59 -0.79
CA ALA A 85 4.71 -6.91 -0.97
C ALA A 85 6.19 -6.80 -1.35
N LEU A 86 7.02 -7.70 -0.79
CA LEU A 86 8.41 -7.82 -1.24
C LEU A 86 8.47 -8.26 -2.70
N ASN A 87 9.35 -7.64 -3.48
CA ASN A 87 9.60 -8.00 -4.86
C ASN A 87 11.10 -8.02 -5.15
N HIS A 88 11.58 -9.12 -5.68
CA HIS A 88 13.01 -9.31 -6.04
C HIS A 88 13.52 -8.29 -7.06
N PHE A 89 12.63 -7.76 -7.91
CA PHE A 89 12.97 -6.80 -8.96
C PHE A 89 12.90 -5.33 -8.53
N GLU A 90 12.76 -5.05 -7.24
CA GLU A 90 12.80 -3.67 -6.73
C GLU A 90 14.08 -2.96 -7.14
N GLY A 91 13.96 -1.68 -7.51
CA GLY A 91 15.07 -0.86 -7.97
C GLY A 91 15.37 -0.97 -9.47
N HIS A 92 14.74 -1.91 -10.18
CA HIS A 92 14.93 -2.08 -11.61
C HIS A 92 13.85 -1.35 -12.42
N ARG A 93 14.20 -0.93 -13.63
CA ARG A 93 13.25 -0.31 -14.54
C ARG A 93 12.26 -1.35 -15.09
N ILE A 94 10.98 -1.05 -15.01
CA ILE A 94 9.91 -1.96 -15.45
C ILE A 94 10.03 -2.21 -16.97
N GLY A 95 10.08 -3.49 -17.34
CA GLY A 95 10.07 -3.92 -18.73
C GLY A 95 11.40 -3.81 -19.49
N HIS A 96 12.49 -3.41 -18.84
CA HIS A 96 13.80 -3.23 -19.45
C HIS A 96 14.91 -3.91 -18.63
N GLY A 97 15.96 -4.37 -19.33
CA GLY A 97 17.17 -4.87 -18.70
C GLY A 97 16.97 -6.12 -17.83
N GLU A 98 17.49 -6.09 -16.60
CA GLU A 98 17.50 -7.24 -15.71
C GLU A 98 16.10 -7.64 -15.21
N ALA A 99 15.15 -6.72 -15.15
CA ALA A 99 13.76 -6.99 -14.78
C ALA A 99 12.85 -7.36 -15.97
N SER A 100 13.42 -7.62 -17.14
CA SER A 100 12.65 -7.99 -18.32
C SER A 100 12.23 -9.46 -18.31
N PHE A 101 10.97 -9.73 -18.70
CA PHE A 101 10.48 -11.09 -18.97
C PHE A 101 11.22 -11.79 -20.12
N THR A 102 11.86 -11.01 -21.00
CA THR A 102 12.66 -11.55 -22.14
C THR A 102 14.03 -12.05 -21.71
N ASN A 103 14.46 -11.77 -20.47
CA ASN A 103 15.73 -12.25 -19.96
C ASN A 103 15.59 -13.70 -19.46
N PRO A 104 16.26 -14.70 -20.09
CA PRO A 104 16.14 -16.11 -19.70
C PRO A 104 16.54 -16.40 -18.25
N LYS A 105 17.42 -15.57 -17.66
CA LYS A 105 17.83 -15.69 -16.25
C LYS A 105 16.67 -15.51 -15.27
N ASN A 106 15.61 -14.80 -15.70
CA ASN A 106 14.44 -14.52 -14.88
C ASN A 106 13.37 -15.61 -14.96
N TRP A 107 13.44 -16.51 -15.94
CA TRP A 107 12.42 -17.55 -16.15
C TRP A 107 12.26 -18.46 -14.92
N LYS A 108 13.33 -18.71 -14.17
CA LYS A 108 13.26 -19.47 -12.92
C LYS A 108 12.31 -18.87 -11.87
N TYR A 109 12.05 -17.56 -11.93
CA TYR A 109 11.15 -16.85 -11.02
C TYR A 109 9.69 -16.94 -11.46
N PHE A 110 9.40 -17.29 -12.72
CA PHE A 110 8.06 -17.31 -13.29
C PHE A 110 7.48 -18.74 -13.45
N VAL A 111 8.18 -19.75 -12.96
CA VAL A 111 7.80 -21.17 -13.12
C VAL A 111 6.50 -21.51 -12.40
N ASN A 112 6.14 -20.80 -11.32
CA ASN A 112 4.92 -21.07 -10.56
C ASN A 112 4.16 -19.77 -10.24
N PRO A 113 3.08 -19.45 -10.97
CA PRO A 113 2.32 -18.23 -10.75
C PRO A 113 1.57 -18.20 -9.42
N PHE A 114 1.31 -19.35 -8.80
CA PHE A 114 0.62 -19.44 -7.51
C PHE A 114 1.56 -19.29 -6.31
N ARG A 115 2.84 -19.41 -6.53
CA ARG A 115 3.89 -19.32 -5.53
C ARG A 115 5.02 -18.45 -6.08
N PRO A 116 4.84 -17.12 -6.08
CA PRO A 116 5.81 -16.22 -6.68
C PRO A 116 7.16 -16.34 -5.97
N SER A 117 8.15 -16.83 -6.71
CA SER A 117 9.54 -16.91 -6.23
C SER A 117 10.26 -15.55 -6.33
N TRP A 118 9.61 -14.55 -6.94
CA TRP A 118 10.11 -13.17 -7.04
C TRP A 118 9.69 -12.26 -5.88
N GLY A 119 8.89 -12.75 -4.94
CA GLY A 119 8.38 -11.92 -3.85
C GLY A 119 7.77 -12.68 -2.69
N GLU A 120 7.04 -11.96 -1.88
CA GLU A 120 6.31 -12.47 -0.74
C GLU A 120 5.16 -13.40 -1.20
N ARG A 121 4.92 -14.49 -0.48
CA ARG A 121 3.81 -15.40 -0.78
C ARG A 121 2.48 -14.70 -0.56
N TYR A 122 1.52 -14.89 -1.45
CA TYR A 122 0.17 -14.30 -1.33
C TYR A 122 -0.51 -14.64 0.00
N ARG A 123 -0.32 -15.86 0.48
CA ARG A 123 -0.88 -16.28 1.78
C ARG A 123 -0.32 -15.45 2.93
N ASP A 124 0.97 -15.21 2.95
CA ASP A 124 1.64 -14.44 4.01
C ASP A 124 1.18 -12.97 3.97
N GLN A 125 0.99 -12.41 2.76
CA GLN A 125 0.41 -11.08 2.58
C GLN A 125 -1.02 -10.99 3.14
N VAL A 126 -1.86 -11.96 2.79
CA VAL A 126 -3.25 -12.02 3.27
C VAL A 126 -3.26 -12.14 4.80
N GLU A 127 -2.46 -13.01 5.38
CA GLU A 127 -2.42 -13.22 6.83
C GLU A 127 -2.03 -11.94 7.59
N ARG A 128 -0.97 -11.24 7.15
CA ARG A 128 -0.52 -10.00 7.82
C ARG A 128 -1.50 -8.84 7.65
N VAL A 129 -2.04 -8.65 6.45
CA VAL A 129 -3.02 -7.58 6.19
C VAL A 129 -4.32 -7.83 6.94
N MET A 130 -4.81 -9.08 6.94
CA MET A 130 -6.01 -9.44 7.69
C MET A 130 -5.83 -9.34 9.21
N ALA A 131 -4.63 -9.50 9.73
CA ALA A 131 -4.36 -9.22 11.14
C ALA A 131 -4.56 -7.72 11.45
N SER A 132 -4.05 -6.82 10.60
CA SER A 132 -4.27 -5.38 10.73
C SER A 132 -5.76 -5.01 10.64
N VAL A 133 -6.48 -5.61 9.69
CA VAL A 133 -7.94 -5.38 9.51
C VAL A 133 -8.72 -5.82 10.75
N ARG A 134 -8.38 -6.97 11.33
CA ARG A 134 -9.05 -7.45 12.56
C ARG A 134 -8.81 -6.53 13.75
N ASP A 135 -7.57 -6.05 13.91
CA ASP A 135 -7.24 -5.10 14.98
C ASP A 135 -7.97 -3.76 14.80
N ALA A 136 -8.05 -3.27 13.56
CA ALA A 136 -8.81 -2.06 13.25
C ALA A 136 -10.30 -2.22 13.57
N ARG A 137 -10.88 -3.38 13.23
CA ARG A 137 -12.26 -3.71 13.57
C ARG A 137 -12.49 -3.72 15.08
N HIS A 138 -11.64 -4.38 15.86
CA HIS A 138 -11.76 -4.40 17.31
C HIS A 138 -11.68 -3.01 17.93
N THR A 139 -10.83 -2.13 17.41
CA THR A 139 -10.77 -0.74 17.85
C THR A 139 -12.08 0.01 17.61
N ALA A 140 -12.77 -0.29 16.50
CA ALA A 140 -14.02 0.38 16.15
C ALA A 140 -15.26 -0.18 16.89
N GLU A 141 -15.17 -1.41 17.37
CA GLU A 141 -16.25 -2.04 18.16
C GLU A 141 -16.31 -1.55 19.61
N GLY A 142 -15.30 -0.77 20.07
CA GLY A 142 -15.23 -0.18 21.42
C GLY A 142 -14.75 -1.14 22.45
#